data_9c8bb665b8d9c76de0954feda0eec35b
#
_entry.id   9c8bb665b8d9c76de0954feda0eec35b
#
_cell.length_a   1.000
_cell.length_b   1.000
_cell.length_c   1.000
_cell.angle_alpha   90.00
_cell.angle_beta   90.00
_cell.angle_gamma   90.00
#
_symmetry.space_group_name_H-M   'P 1'
#
loop_
_entity.id
_entity.type
_entity.pdbx_description
1 polymer ?
#
loop_
_entity_poly.entity_id
_entity_poly.type
_entity_poly.pdbx_seq_one_letter_code
_entity_poly.pdbx_strand_id
1 'polypeptide(L)'
;LGNVLDIGQPSDDTVKTASLQANAVTGAKLNTDVISAQTALTSAPADTDELLISDAGTIKRIDVSLVGGKNTPAFAATQANTGFSASSDSKLTFATEIFDTDGCYDNSTNYRFLPTTAGKYFVFANIAFDSDSAYARHQIKIYKNGSHHARSQLKLTDNSFANSDTAANIHLSLI
;
A
#
# COMPACT_ATOMS: atom_id res chain seq x y z
N LEU A 1 52.78 -37.66 23.60
CA LEU A 1 51.65 -37.71 24.54
C LEU A 1 50.97 -36.35 24.42
N GLY A 2 49.94 -36.27 23.60
CA GLY A 2 49.11 -35.10 23.58
C GLY A 2 48.39 -34.95 24.91
N ASN A 3 48.72 -33.92 25.67
CA ASN A 3 47.88 -33.50 26.78
C ASN A 3 46.51 -33.19 26.22
N VAL A 4 45.55 -34.08 26.48
CA VAL A 4 44.15 -33.68 26.47
C VAL A 4 44.02 -32.74 27.66
N LEU A 5 44.19 -31.45 27.36
CA LEU A 5 43.68 -30.44 28.30
C LEU A 5 42.19 -30.66 28.36
N ASP A 6 41.70 -31.20 29.47
CA ASP A 6 40.31 -31.08 29.85
C ASP A 6 40.12 -29.58 30.11
N ILE A 7 39.91 -28.85 29.03
CA ILE A 7 39.60 -27.44 29.11
C ILE A 7 38.16 -27.41 29.55
N GLY A 8 37.98 -27.32 30.86
CA GLY A 8 36.69 -26.94 31.46
C GLY A 8 36.07 -25.76 30.73
N GLN A 9 34.96 -25.29 31.17
CA GLN A 9 34.31 -24.11 30.56
C GLN A 9 35.32 -23.00 30.35
N PRO A 10 35.38 -22.39 29.15
CA PRO A 10 36.24 -21.25 28.93
C PRO A 10 35.94 -20.16 29.98
N SER A 11 36.97 -19.53 30.48
CA SER A 11 36.80 -18.36 31.37
C SER A 11 36.09 -17.25 30.60
N ASP A 12 35.47 -16.33 31.31
CA ASP A 12 34.85 -15.15 30.71
C ASP A 12 35.81 -14.45 29.74
N ASP A 13 35.31 -14.01 28.61
CA ASP A 13 36.05 -13.31 27.55
C ASP A 13 37.17 -14.11 26.87
N THR A 14 37.30 -15.40 27.11
CA THR A 14 38.37 -16.23 26.51
C THR A 14 38.00 -16.84 25.15
N VAL A 15 36.69 -16.90 24.79
CA VAL A 15 36.24 -17.37 23.48
C VAL A 15 36.32 -16.23 22.48
N LYS A 16 37.40 -16.20 21.73
CA LYS A 16 37.64 -15.21 20.66
C LYS A 16 36.99 -15.69 19.37
N THR A 17 36.73 -14.76 18.45
CA THR A 17 36.17 -15.05 17.11
C THR A 17 36.97 -16.15 16.40
N ALA A 18 38.30 -16.12 16.49
CA ALA A 18 39.17 -17.14 15.91
C ALA A 18 39.04 -18.54 16.56
N SER A 19 38.45 -18.63 17.73
CA SER A 19 38.19 -19.91 18.42
C SER A 19 36.88 -20.59 17.92
N LEU A 20 36.07 -19.87 17.19
CA LEU A 20 34.88 -20.40 16.56
C LEU A 20 35.16 -20.74 15.10
N GLN A 21 35.09 -22.02 14.76
CA GLN A 21 35.23 -22.44 13.37
C GLN A 21 34.05 -21.95 12.55
N ALA A 22 34.23 -21.80 11.23
CA ALA A 22 33.11 -21.48 10.33
C ALA A 22 31.96 -22.50 10.51
N ASN A 23 30.77 -22.02 10.60
CA ASN A 23 29.55 -22.81 10.83
C ASN A 23 29.45 -23.53 12.20
N ALA A 24 30.30 -23.19 13.17
CA ALA A 24 30.28 -23.82 14.49
C ALA A 24 29.00 -23.48 15.29
N VAL A 25 28.43 -22.30 15.08
CA VAL A 25 27.17 -21.89 15.74
C VAL A 25 26.00 -22.18 14.79
N THR A 26 25.26 -23.22 15.09
CA THR A 26 24.06 -23.63 14.36
C THR A 26 22.81 -23.29 15.16
N GLY A 27 21.61 -23.42 14.58
CA GLY A 27 20.36 -23.24 15.31
C GLY A 27 20.23 -24.13 16.56
N ALA A 28 20.81 -25.34 16.53
CA ALA A 28 20.83 -26.24 17.69
C ALA A 28 21.74 -25.76 18.83
N LYS A 29 22.62 -24.78 18.57
CA LYS A 29 23.51 -24.18 19.58
C LYS A 29 22.94 -22.89 20.17
N LEU A 30 21.88 -22.38 19.59
CA LEU A 30 21.17 -21.23 20.13
C LEU A 30 20.07 -21.70 21.07
N ASN A 31 19.96 -21.07 22.23
CA ASN A 31 18.85 -21.32 23.12
C ASN A 31 17.53 -20.82 22.46
N THR A 32 16.40 -21.47 22.76
CA THR A 32 15.09 -21.09 22.25
C THR A 32 14.65 -19.70 22.69
N ASP A 33 15.24 -19.17 23.75
CA ASP A 33 14.96 -17.87 24.33
C ASP A 33 15.90 -16.76 23.84
N VAL A 34 16.81 -17.05 22.89
CA VAL A 34 17.78 -16.07 22.35
C VAL A 34 17.10 -14.79 21.84
N ILE A 35 15.85 -14.88 21.44
CA ILE A 35 15.01 -13.73 21.05
C ILE A 35 14.06 -13.36 22.18
N SER A 36 13.32 -14.33 22.72
CA SER A 36 12.22 -14.08 23.66
C SER A 36 12.69 -13.58 25.04
N ALA A 37 13.94 -13.85 25.41
CA ALA A 37 14.53 -13.31 26.64
C ALA A 37 15.09 -11.89 26.51
N GLN A 38 15.08 -11.32 25.29
CA GLN A 38 15.53 -9.94 25.13
C GLN A 38 14.46 -8.95 25.59
N THR A 39 14.90 -7.74 25.92
CA THR A 39 13.96 -6.65 26.24
C THR A 39 13.07 -6.37 25.05
N ALA A 40 11.76 -6.37 25.27
CA ALA A 40 10.79 -6.11 24.21
C ALA A 40 10.88 -4.66 23.73
N LEU A 41 10.84 -4.46 22.42
CA LEU A 41 10.64 -3.15 21.83
C LEU A 41 9.18 -2.73 22.07
N THR A 42 8.96 -1.58 22.70
CA THR A 42 7.63 -1.09 23.10
C THR A 42 7.06 -0.02 22.17
N SER A 43 7.80 0.36 21.14
CA SER A 43 7.38 1.28 20.08
C SER A 43 7.52 0.62 18.71
N ALA A 44 6.93 1.22 17.69
CA ALA A 44 7.18 0.77 16.32
C ALA A 44 8.68 0.86 16.01
N PRO A 45 9.24 -0.16 15.34
CA PRO A 45 10.64 -0.08 14.90
C PRO A 45 10.82 1.06 13.90
N ALA A 46 12.02 1.63 13.85
CA ALA A 46 12.39 2.57 12.81
C ALA A 46 12.59 1.83 11.47
N ASP A 47 12.39 2.53 10.36
CA ASP A 47 12.58 1.97 9.02
C ASP A 47 14.02 1.46 8.78
N THR A 48 14.99 2.01 9.53
CA THR A 48 16.42 1.65 9.49
C THR A 48 16.80 0.54 10.45
N ASP A 49 15.88 0.07 11.30
CA ASP A 49 16.14 -1.10 12.14
C ASP A 49 16.28 -2.34 11.25
N GLU A 50 17.13 -3.28 11.68
CA GLU A 50 17.52 -4.41 10.83
C GLU A 50 17.12 -5.74 11.46
N LEU A 51 16.70 -6.67 10.62
CA LEU A 51 16.42 -8.06 10.97
C LEU A 51 17.41 -9.00 10.28
N LEU A 52 17.76 -10.10 10.93
CA LEU A 52 18.48 -11.19 10.30
C LEU A 52 17.51 -12.10 9.56
N ILE A 53 17.81 -12.39 8.30
CA ILE A 53 17.05 -13.33 7.48
C ILE A 53 17.98 -14.37 6.85
N SER A 54 17.42 -15.52 6.48
CA SER A 54 18.08 -16.49 5.61
C SER A 54 17.58 -16.28 4.18
N ASP A 55 18.44 -15.75 3.32
CA ASP A 55 18.16 -15.59 1.90
C ASP A 55 18.88 -16.70 1.12
N ALA A 56 18.10 -17.67 0.64
CA ALA A 56 18.60 -18.86 -0.05
C ALA A 56 19.75 -19.58 0.70
N GLY A 57 19.63 -19.66 2.03
CA GLY A 57 20.64 -20.32 2.89
C GLY A 57 21.80 -19.42 3.33
N THR A 58 21.83 -18.17 2.89
CA THR A 58 22.83 -17.18 3.32
C THR A 58 22.20 -16.23 4.33
N ILE A 59 22.86 -16.04 5.48
CA ILE A 59 22.42 -15.05 6.47
C ILE A 59 22.68 -13.64 5.94
N LYS A 60 21.64 -12.84 5.89
CA LYS A 60 21.67 -11.43 5.49
C LYS A 60 20.88 -10.59 6.49
N ARG A 61 21.13 -9.29 6.50
CA ARG A 61 20.29 -8.31 7.17
C ARG A 61 19.29 -7.72 6.20
N ILE A 62 18.14 -7.34 6.70
CA ILE A 62 17.09 -6.63 5.96
C ILE A 62 16.56 -5.50 6.83
N ASP A 63 16.40 -4.32 6.25
CA ASP A 63 15.79 -3.18 6.93
C ASP A 63 14.27 -3.44 7.13
N VAL A 64 13.74 -3.00 8.26
CA VAL A 64 12.30 -3.14 8.57
C VAL A 64 11.43 -2.50 7.50
N SER A 65 11.89 -1.41 6.86
CA SER A 65 11.19 -0.76 5.75
C SER A 65 10.90 -1.70 4.57
N LEU A 66 11.65 -2.78 4.43
CA LEU A 66 11.48 -3.79 3.39
C LEU A 66 10.66 -5.00 3.84
N VAL A 67 10.34 -5.08 5.15
CA VAL A 67 9.57 -6.17 5.74
C VAL A 67 8.14 -5.73 5.92
N GLY A 68 7.24 -6.33 5.22
CA GLY A 68 5.82 -6.02 5.29
C GLY A 68 5.26 -5.49 3.98
N GLY A 69 3.98 -5.68 3.79
CA GLY A 69 3.27 -5.15 2.63
C GLY A 69 3.09 -3.64 2.77
N LYS A 70 3.76 -2.88 1.94
CA LYS A 70 3.42 -1.47 1.76
C LYS A 70 2.06 -1.40 1.07
N ASN A 71 1.19 -0.48 1.50
CA ASN A 71 -0.06 -0.20 0.79
C ASN A 71 0.26 0.64 -0.47
N THR A 72 1.06 0.05 -1.36
CA THR A 72 1.51 0.67 -2.61
C THR A 72 1.30 -0.28 -3.78
N PRO A 73 1.01 0.24 -4.98
CA PRO A 73 0.71 1.64 -5.26
C PRO A 73 -0.68 2.06 -4.79
N ALA A 74 -0.80 3.27 -4.27
CA ALA A 74 -2.05 3.87 -3.83
C ALA A 74 -2.07 5.37 -4.15
N PHE A 75 -3.24 5.91 -4.46
CA PHE A 75 -3.42 7.34 -4.72
C PHE A 75 -4.74 7.84 -4.18
N ALA A 76 -4.81 9.14 -3.97
CA ALA A 76 -6.05 9.88 -3.81
C ALA A 76 -5.96 11.22 -4.55
N ALA A 77 -7.01 11.56 -5.27
CA ALA A 77 -7.10 12.81 -6.00
C ALA A 77 -8.51 13.40 -5.94
N THR A 78 -8.59 14.70 -6.03
CA THR A 78 -9.84 15.46 -6.04
C THR A 78 -9.90 16.38 -7.26
N GLN A 79 -11.11 16.82 -7.54
CA GLN A 79 -11.38 17.85 -8.53
C GLN A 79 -12.20 18.95 -7.86
N ALA A 80 -11.77 20.19 -8.05
CA ALA A 80 -12.60 21.33 -7.64
C ALA A 80 -13.90 21.37 -8.45
N ASN A 81 -14.90 22.06 -7.94
CA ASN A 81 -16.16 22.24 -8.62
C ASN A 81 -15.91 22.88 -10.01
N THR A 82 -16.13 22.10 -11.06
CA THR A 82 -16.02 22.54 -12.44
C THR A 82 -17.27 22.12 -13.18
N GLY A 83 -17.95 23.10 -13.79
CA GLY A 83 -19.08 22.80 -14.67
C GLY A 83 -18.62 21.95 -15.86
N PHE A 84 -19.32 20.87 -16.15
CA PHE A 84 -19.14 20.13 -17.39
C PHE A 84 -20.50 19.86 -18.04
N SER A 85 -20.54 19.94 -19.34
CA SER A 85 -21.75 19.62 -20.10
C SER A 85 -21.74 18.16 -20.47
N ALA A 86 -22.65 17.38 -19.90
CA ALA A 86 -22.68 15.94 -20.06
C ALA A 86 -23.86 15.48 -20.89
N SER A 87 -23.87 15.79 -22.16
CA SER A 87 -24.74 15.10 -23.13
C SER A 87 -24.20 13.71 -23.52
N SER A 88 -22.95 13.42 -23.19
CA SER A 88 -22.24 12.17 -23.47
C SER A 88 -21.27 11.83 -22.33
N ASP A 89 -20.63 10.66 -22.39
CA ASP A 89 -19.60 10.29 -21.43
C ASP A 89 -18.42 11.29 -21.49
N SER A 90 -18.12 11.92 -20.38
CA SER A 90 -17.01 12.83 -20.20
C SER A 90 -16.04 12.30 -19.16
N LYS A 91 -14.75 12.38 -19.43
CA LYS A 91 -13.73 11.98 -18.46
C LYS A 91 -13.63 13.04 -17.36
N LEU A 92 -13.70 12.60 -16.11
CA LEU A 92 -13.44 13.46 -14.97
C LEU A 92 -11.94 13.65 -14.79
N THR A 93 -11.53 14.90 -14.59
CA THR A 93 -10.13 15.31 -14.53
C THR A 93 -9.76 15.62 -13.08
N PHE A 94 -9.52 14.59 -12.28
CA PHE A 94 -9.08 14.77 -10.88
C PHE A 94 -7.64 15.29 -10.85
N ALA A 95 -7.49 16.61 -10.99
CA ALA A 95 -6.20 17.26 -11.15
C ALA A 95 -5.47 17.55 -9.83
N THR A 96 -6.20 17.60 -8.71
CA THR A 96 -5.61 17.87 -7.42
C THR A 96 -5.30 16.54 -6.72
N GLU A 97 -4.03 16.20 -6.72
CA GLU A 97 -3.52 15.03 -6.02
C GLU A 97 -3.43 15.31 -4.52
N ILE A 98 -3.90 14.36 -3.70
CA ILE A 98 -3.73 14.38 -2.24
C ILE A 98 -2.50 13.58 -1.88
N PHE A 99 -2.38 12.39 -2.44
CA PHE A 99 -1.17 11.57 -2.38
C PHE A 99 -1.12 10.60 -3.57
N ASP A 100 0.10 10.23 -3.95
CA ASP A 100 0.42 9.12 -4.85
C ASP A 100 1.72 8.48 -4.35
N THR A 101 1.66 7.22 -3.89
CA THR A 101 2.79 6.58 -3.21
C THR A 101 3.90 6.15 -4.15
N ASP A 102 3.59 5.88 -5.40
CA ASP A 102 4.53 5.30 -6.37
C ASP A 102 4.58 6.07 -7.71
N GLY A 103 4.01 7.28 -7.78
CA GLY A 103 3.92 8.04 -9.02
C GLY A 103 3.04 7.34 -10.08
N CYS A 104 1.99 6.65 -9.64
CA CYS A 104 1.13 5.84 -10.50
C CYS A 104 -0.13 6.56 -10.99
N TYR A 105 -0.41 7.75 -10.49
CA TYR A 105 -1.54 8.55 -10.91
C TYR A 105 -1.11 9.75 -11.75
N ASP A 106 -1.57 9.79 -12.99
CA ASP A 106 -1.37 10.93 -13.88
C ASP A 106 -2.47 11.97 -13.65
N ASN A 107 -2.14 13.03 -12.92
CA ASN A 107 -3.05 14.11 -12.54
C ASN A 107 -3.09 15.29 -13.54
N SER A 108 -2.47 15.17 -14.69
CA SER A 108 -2.29 16.31 -15.63
C SER A 108 -2.70 16.01 -17.06
N THR A 109 -2.37 14.86 -17.60
CA THR A 109 -2.56 14.55 -19.02
C THR A 109 -3.68 13.54 -19.23
N ASN A 110 -3.59 12.38 -18.58
CA ASN A 110 -4.53 11.29 -18.82
C ASN A 110 -5.51 11.09 -17.67
N TYR A 111 -5.26 11.66 -16.49
CA TYR A 111 -6.12 11.52 -15.29
C TYR A 111 -6.49 10.08 -15.03
N ARG A 112 -5.47 9.24 -14.88
CA ARG A 112 -5.63 7.80 -14.74
C ARG A 112 -4.63 7.21 -13.76
N PHE A 113 -5.04 6.17 -13.09
CA PHE A 113 -4.18 5.32 -12.29
C PHE A 113 -3.55 4.24 -13.17
N LEU A 114 -2.23 4.14 -13.16
CA LEU A 114 -1.45 3.17 -13.92
C LEU A 114 -0.46 2.45 -12.96
N PRO A 115 -0.93 1.48 -12.16
CA PRO A 115 -0.07 0.81 -11.21
C PRO A 115 1.03 0.00 -11.88
N THR A 116 2.23 0.07 -11.31
CA THR A 116 3.41 -0.69 -11.74
C THR A 116 3.45 -2.10 -11.17
N THR A 117 2.72 -2.34 -10.10
CA THR A 117 2.63 -3.64 -9.44
C THR A 117 1.33 -4.34 -9.81
N ALA A 118 1.42 -5.56 -10.29
CA ALA A 118 0.22 -6.37 -10.56
C ALA A 118 -0.48 -6.78 -9.25
N GLY A 119 -1.80 -6.66 -9.22
CA GLY A 119 -2.56 -6.96 -8.01
C GLY A 119 -4.05 -6.69 -8.14
N LYS A 120 -4.75 -6.81 -7.02
CA LYS A 120 -6.15 -6.39 -6.87
C LYS A 120 -6.16 -5.04 -6.18
N TYR A 121 -6.91 -4.10 -6.73
CA TYR A 121 -6.99 -2.73 -6.23
C TYR A 121 -8.43 -2.40 -5.86
N PHE A 122 -8.60 -1.87 -4.66
CA PHE A 122 -9.86 -1.25 -4.30
C PHE A 122 -9.91 0.15 -4.89
N VAL A 123 -10.91 0.42 -5.71
CA VAL A 123 -11.15 1.73 -6.34
C VAL A 123 -12.46 2.29 -5.83
N PHE A 124 -12.41 3.52 -5.33
CA PHE A 124 -13.57 4.25 -4.86
C PHE A 124 -13.64 5.61 -5.56
N ALA A 125 -14.82 5.99 -6.01
CA ALA A 125 -15.09 7.32 -6.53
C ALA A 125 -16.40 7.86 -5.94
N ASN A 126 -16.39 9.12 -5.54
CA ASN A 126 -17.57 9.84 -5.07
C ASN A 126 -17.68 11.15 -5.83
N ILE A 127 -18.82 11.40 -6.43
CA ILE A 127 -19.08 12.60 -7.24
C ILE A 127 -20.36 13.26 -6.73
N ALA A 128 -20.27 14.53 -6.41
CA ALA A 128 -21.42 15.37 -6.20
C ALA A 128 -21.85 15.98 -7.54
N PHE A 129 -23.10 15.85 -7.87
CA PHE A 129 -23.70 16.50 -9.02
C PHE A 129 -24.59 17.62 -8.52
N ASP A 130 -24.32 18.80 -9.03
CA ASP A 130 -25.20 19.95 -8.93
C ASP A 130 -25.70 20.26 -10.34
N SER A 131 -27.00 20.36 -10.52
CA SER A 131 -27.61 20.53 -11.83
C SER A 131 -28.78 21.49 -11.78
N ASP A 132 -28.72 22.51 -12.57
CA ASP A 132 -29.80 23.46 -12.81
C ASP A 132 -30.78 23.01 -13.93
N SER A 133 -30.53 21.82 -14.49
CA SER A 133 -31.33 21.27 -15.59
C SER A 133 -31.88 19.88 -15.27
N ALA A 134 -33.05 19.57 -15.79
CA ALA A 134 -33.69 18.27 -15.63
C ALA A 134 -33.03 17.19 -16.46
N TYR A 135 -32.15 16.41 -15.82
CA TYR A 135 -31.58 15.20 -16.43
C TYR A 135 -32.33 13.96 -15.95
N ALA A 136 -32.64 13.07 -16.87
CA ALA A 136 -33.28 11.79 -16.51
C ALA A 136 -32.38 10.86 -15.71
N ARG A 137 -31.09 11.13 -15.70
CA ARG A 137 -30.09 10.23 -15.11
C ARG A 137 -28.74 10.91 -14.93
N HIS A 138 -28.13 10.71 -13.74
CA HIS A 138 -26.72 10.93 -13.49
C HIS A 138 -26.00 9.59 -13.35
N GLN A 139 -24.80 9.46 -13.86
CA GLN A 139 -24.02 8.22 -13.73
C GLN A 139 -22.52 8.51 -13.67
N ILE A 140 -21.82 7.66 -12.91
CA ILE A 140 -20.37 7.58 -12.93
C ILE A 140 -19.94 6.22 -13.43
N LYS A 141 -18.83 6.17 -14.11
CA LYS A 141 -18.27 4.94 -14.70
C LYS A 141 -16.80 4.83 -14.38
N ILE A 142 -16.35 3.62 -14.09
CA ILE A 142 -14.93 3.28 -14.04
C ILE A 142 -14.57 2.56 -15.34
N TYR A 143 -13.52 3.00 -15.98
CA TYR A 143 -12.94 2.37 -17.16
C TYR A 143 -11.64 1.65 -16.78
N LYS A 144 -11.46 0.43 -17.28
CA LYS A 144 -10.23 -0.35 -17.16
C LYS A 144 -9.71 -0.63 -18.56
N ASN A 145 -8.47 -0.23 -18.83
CA ASN A 145 -7.81 -0.43 -20.13
C ASN A 145 -8.64 0.09 -21.32
N GLY A 146 -9.25 1.27 -21.14
CA GLY A 146 -10.06 1.91 -22.18
C GLY A 146 -11.48 1.34 -22.34
N SER A 147 -11.86 0.31 -21.60
CA SER A 147 -13.19 -0.29 -21.67
C SER A 147 -13.99 0.00 -20.41
N HIS A 148 -15.30 0.17 -20.58
CA HIS A 148 -16.23 0.32 -19.47
C HIS A 148 -16.18 -0.94 -18.58
N HIS A 149 -15.95 -0.74 -17.29
CA HIS A 149 -15.81 -1.85 -16.34
C HIS A 149 -16.90 -1.86 -15.30
N ALA A 150 -17.21 -0.74 -14.69
CA ALA A 150 -18.27 -0.62 -13.69
C ALA A 150 -18.98 0.74 -13.79
N ARG A 151 -20.23 0.80 -13.33
CA ARG A 151 -20.99 2.03 -13.24
C ARG A 151 -21.88 2.05 -12.00
N SER A 152 -22.11 3.25 -11.49
CA SER A 152 -23.20 3.58 -10.59
C SER A 152 -24.06 4.67 -11.22
N GLN A 153 -25.37 4.63 -10.98
CA GLN A 153 -26.29 5.62 -11.56
C GLN A 153 -27.39 5.98 -10.58
N LEU A 154 -27.78 7.22 -10.62
CA LEU A 154 -29.01 7.74 -10.04
C LEU A 154 -29.99 8.04 -11.18
N LYS A 155 -31.13 7.40 -11.17
CA LYS A 155 -32.22 7.68 -12.12
C LYS A 155 -33.20 8.64 -11.45
N LEU A 156 -33.51 9.72 -12.10
CA LEU A 156 -34.52 10.69 -11.67
C LEU A 156 -35.82 10.32 -12.32
N THR A 157 -36.86 10.11 -11.52
CA THR A 157 -38.19 9.67 -12.00
C THR A 157 -39.15 10.84 -12.27
N ASP A 158 -38.81 12.01 -11.75
CA ASP A 158 -39.51 13.25 -12.00
C ASP A 158 -38.51 14.42 -12.12
N ASN A 159 -38.93 15.52 -12.63
CA ASN A 159 -38.12 16.73 -12.78
C ASN A 159 -37.83 17.43 -11.45
N SER A 160 -37.78 16.72 -10.34
CA SER A 160 -37.69 17.29 -8.99
C SER A 160 -36.39 18.05 -8.72
N PHE A 161 -35.34 17.87 -9.56
CA PHE A 161 -34.10 18.63 -9.47
C PHE A 161 -34.08 19.88 -10.39
N ALA A 162 -35.11 20.12 -11.19
CA ALA A 162 -35.10 21.20 -12.17
C ALA A 162 -35.16 22.63 -11.55
N ASN A 163 -35.38 22.74 -10.25
CA ASN A 163 -35.58 24.04 -9.58
C ASN A 163 -35.02 24.12 -8.15
N SER A 164 -34.16 23.25 -7.75
CA SER A 164 -33.57 23.31 -6.41
C SER A 164 -32.08 23.04 -6.45
N ASP A 165 -31.30 23.75 -5.63
CA ASP A 165 -29.90 23.49 -5.31
C ASP A 165 -29.71 22.09 -4.68
N THR A 166 -30.16 21.05 -5.36
CA THR A 166 -30.14 19.69 -4.81
C THR A 166 -28.95 18.95 -5.36
N ALA A 167 -27.90 18.89 -4.58
CA ALA A 167 -26.74 18.06 -4.88
C ALA A 167 -27.07 16.58 -4.72
N ALA A 168 -26.80 15.77 -5.73
CA ALA A 168 -26.88 14.32 -5.67
C ALA A 168 -25.48 13.73 -5.61
N ASN A 169 -25.24 12.84 -4.66
CA ASN A 169 -23.98 12.11 -4.56
C ASN A 169 -24.11 10.72 -5.18
N ILE A 170 -23.22 10.37 -6.06
CA ILE A 170 -23.09 9.01 -6.59
C ILE A 170 -21.73 8.48 -6.22
N HIS A 171 -21.71 7.28 -5.66
CA HIS A 171 -20.47 6.59 -5.33
C HIS A 171 -20.39 5.24 -6.07
N LEU A 172 -19.17 4.83 -6.35
CA LEU A 172 -18.87 3.55 -6.99
C LEU A 172 -17.61 2.99 -6.35
N SER A 173 -17.66 1.75 -5.94
CA SER A 173 -16.50 1.02 -5.43
C SER A 173 -16.32 -0.31 -6.17
N LEU A 174 -15.09 -0.74 -6.32
CA LEU A 174 -14.70 -1.93 -7.06
C LEU A 174 -13.42 -2.52 -6.46
N ILE A 175 -13.28 -3.85 -6.52
CA ILE A 175 -12.05 -4.59 -6.15
C ILE A 175 -11.51 -5.32 -7.37
#